data_fb996ece94a4371072443836385ae2b9
#
_entry.id   fb996ece94a4371072443836385ae2b9
#
_cell.length_a   1.000
_cell.length_b   1.000
_cell.length_c   1.000
_cell.angle_alpha   90.00
_cell.angle_beta   90.00
_cell.angle_gamma   90.00
#
_symmetry.space_group_name_H-M   'P 1'
#
loop_
_entity.id
_entity.type
_entity.pdbx_description
1 polymer ?
#
loop_
_entity_poly.entity_id
_entity_poly.type
_entity_poly.pdbx_seq_one_letter_code
_entity_poly.pdbx_strand_id
1 'polypeptide(L)'
;MKKALLIVDVQNDFCPGGTLGVKEGDKVVPVINKLMEQFALVITSQDWHPADSVHFEKWPVHCVAGTHGADFHPDLLSDKIDLKLRKGTDNRDDGYSAFEATNIALAKYLRDHDVTTIYTCGLTTDYCVKQTALDAVKQGFHTYVITDAIAAVNAQPGDDRRALNEMYAAGCVLVESEEI
;
A
#
# COMPACT_ATOMS: atom_id res chain seq x y z
N MET A 1 21.84 4.53 7.21
CA MET A 1 20.84 3.65 6.56
C MET A 1 19.72 4.56 6.09
N LYS A 2 19.39 4.53 4.79
CA LYS A 2 18.29 5.36 4.28
C LYS A 2 16.97 4.66 4.50
N LYS A 3 15.93 5.43 4.86
CA LYS A 3 14.56 4.96 5.06
C LYS A 3 13.63 5.54 3.99
N ALA A 4 12.64 4.76 3.56
CA ALA A 4 11.59 5.18 2.65
C ALA A 4 10.21 4.95 3.29
N LEU A 5 9.27 5.84 2.98
CA LEU A 5 7.84 5.64 3.25
C LEU A 5 7.21 4.99 2.02
N LEU A 6 6.56 3.85 2.19
CA LEU A 6 5.84 3.13 1.15
C LEU A 6 4.34 3.15 1.47
N ILE A 7 3.63 3.99 0.74
CA ILE A 7 2.18 4.21 0.88
C ILE A 7 1.47 3.27 -0.10
N VAL A 8 0.64 2.38 0.41
CA VAL A 8 -0.04 1.36 -0.38
C VAL A 8 -1.46 1.82 -0.70
N ASP A 9 -1.78 1.98 -1.98
CA ASP A 9 -3.11 2.02 -2.57
C ASP A 9 -4.13 2.95 -1.88
N VAL A 10 -3.74 4.17 -1.51
CA VAL A 10 -4.67 5.16 -0.93
C VAL A 10 -5.48 5.82 -2.05
N GLN A 11 -6.37 5.02 -2.65
CA GLN A 11 -7.18 5.34 -3.83
C GLN A 11 -8.66 5.49 -3.48
N ASN A 12 -9.41 6.21 -4.31
CA ASN A 12 -10.83 6.49 -4.06
C ASN A 12 -11.67 5.23 -3.90
N ASP A 13 -11.43 4.18 -4.70
CA ASP A 13 -12.20 2.94 -4.63
C ASP A 13 -11.99 2.15 -3.34
N PHE A 14 -10.90 2.39 -2.61
CA PHE A 14 -10.64 1.76 -1.31
C PHE A 14 -11.03 2.64 -0.12
N CYS A 15 -11.50 3.85 -0.35
CA CYS A 15 -11.99 4.76 0.67
C CYS A 15 -13.53 4.75 0.75
N PRO A 16 -14.15 5.25 1.84
CA PRO A 16 -15.60 5.29 1.97
C PRO A 16 -16.29 5.93 0.75
N GLY A 17 -17.27 5.24 0.19
CA GLY A 17 -17.96 5.63 -1.05
C GLY A 17 -17.39 5.04 -2.33
N GLY A 18 -16.22 4.44 -2.30
CA GLY A 18 -15.64 3.68 -3.41
C GLY A 18 -16.19 2.25 -3.52
N THR A 19 -15.91 1.59 -4.63
CA THR A 19 -16.47 0.25 -4.96
C THR A 19 -16.04 -0.82 -3.95
N LEU A 20 -14.81 -0.76 -3.45
CA LEU A 20 -14.28 -1.61 -2.37
C LEU A 20 -13.99 -0.78 -1.11
N GLY A 21 -14.82 0.21 -0.83
CA GLY A 21 -14.61 1.17 0.25
C GLY A 21 -14.44 0.50 1.62
N VAL A 22 -13.28 0.72 2.21
CA VAL A 22 -12.95 0.28 3.56
C VAL A 22 -13.55 1.25 4.55
N LYS A 23 -14.25 0.74 5.57
CA LYS A 23 -14.75 1.56 6.66
C LYS A 23 -13.58 2.32 7.31
N GLU A 24 -13.70 3.64 7.38
CA GLU A 24 -12.66 4.50 7.94
C GLU A 24 -11.32 4.51 7.18
N GLY A 25 -11.29 3.99 5.93
CA GLY A 25 -10.08 3.97 5.11
C GLY A 25 -9.50 5.36 4.82
N ASP A 26 -10.34 6.37 4.77
CA ASP A 26 -9.93 7.77 4.63
C ASP A 26 -9.22 8.35 5.88
N LYS A 27 -9.42 7.76 7.05
CA LYS A 27 -8.75 8.21 8.29
C LYS A 27 -7.23 8.01 8.30
N VAL A 28 -6.71 7.15 7.42
CA VAL A 28 -5.26 6.98 7.26
C VAL A 28 -4.60 8.20 6.62
N VAL A 29 -5.34 8.97 5.82
CA VAL A 29 -4.81 10.06 5.00
C VAL A 29 -4.14 11.18 5.82
N PRO A 30 -4.76 11.75 6.87
CA PRO A 30 -4.12 12.79 7.65
C PRO A 30 -2.87 12.29 8.41
N VAL A 31 -2.83 11.02 8.81
CA VAL A 31 -1.65 10.42 9.44
C VAL A 31 -0.53 10.28 8.42
N ILE A 32 -0.83 9.74 7.24
CA ILE A 32 0.13 9.58 6.14
C ILE A 32 0.70 10.93 5.70
N ASN A 33 -0.12 11.95 5.58
CA ASN A 33 0.32 13.29 5.19
C ASN A 33 1.36 13.88 6.15
N LYS A 34 1.18 13.66 7.46
CA LYS A 34 2.18 14.07 8.47
C LYS A 34 3.47 13.23 8.36
N LEU A 35 3.34 11.93 8.13
CA LEU A 35 4.48 11.03 7.97
C LEU A 35 5.35 11.41 6.78
N MET A 36 4.76 11.84 5.66
CA MET A 36 5.52 12.27 4.47
C MET A 36 6.58 13.33 4.78
N GLU A 37 6.36 14.16 5.78
CA GLU A 37 7.33 15.21 6.19
C GLU A 37 8.59 14.66 6.86
N GLN A 38 8.56 13.42 7.31
CA GLN A 38 9.66 12.77 8.03
C GLN A 38 10.55 11.89 7.15
N PHE A 39 10.18 11.75 5.86
CA PHE A 39 10.87 10.88 4.92
C PHE A 39 11.41 11.66 3.73
N ALA A 40 12.68 11.41 3.40
CA ALA A 40 13.33 11.98 2.22
C ALA A 40 12.98 11.23 0.91
N LEU A 41 12.31 10.08 1.01
CA LEU A 41 11.83 9.28 -0.12
C LEU A 41 10.43 8.75 0.21
N VAL A 42 9.47 9.21 -0.57
CA VAL A 42 8.06 8.85 -0.46
C VAL A 42 7.62 8.13 -1.73
N ILE A 43 7.21 6.88 -1.60
CA ILE A 43 6.79 6.01 -2.70
C ILE A 43 5.33 5.62 -2.45
N THR A 44 4.52 5.58 -3.50
CA THR A 44 3.16 5.06 -3.42
C THR A 44 2.90 4.00 -4.48
N SER A 45 2.02 3.05 -4.18
CA SER A 45 1.44 2.16 -5.17
C SER A 45 0.01 2.52 -5.51
N GLN A 46 -0.42 2.10 -6.70
CA GLN A 46 -1.79 2.16 -7.19
C GLN A 46 -2.13 0.83 -7.85
N ASP A 47 -3.30 0.29 -7.54
CA ASP A 47 -3.99 -0.65 -8.42
C ASP A 47 -4.38 0.07 -9.70
N TRP A 48 -4.08 -0.54 -10.84
CA TRP A 48 -4.28 0.08 -12.16
C TRP A 48 -4.75 -0.97 -13.15
N HIS A 49 -5.97 -1.49 -12.91
CA HIS A 49 -6.49 -2.65 -13.64
C HIS A 49 -7.01 -2.30 -15.02
N PRO A 50 -6.80 -3.18 -16.03
CA PRO A 50 -7.58 -3.13 -17.27
C PRO A 50 -9.08 -3.25 -16.97
N ALA A 51 -9.93 -2.63 -17.78
CA ALA A 51 -11.39 -2.65 -17.58
C ALA A 51 -12.00 -4.06 -17.65
N ASP A 52 -11.33 -4.99 -18.33
CA ASP A 52 -11.72 -6.39 -18.52
C ASP A 52 -10.81 -7.37 -17.75
N SER A 53 -10.21 -6.91 -16.66
CA SER A 53 -9.30 -7.73 -15.86
C SER A 53 -9.97 -8.99 -15.33
N VAL A 54 -9.28 -10.13 -15.44
CA VAL A 54 -9.69 -11.41 -14.81
C VAL A 54 -9.73 -11.32 -13.28
N HIS A 55 -9.06 -10.32 -12.70
CA HIS A 55 -9.12 -10.01 -11.27
C HIS A 55 -10.57 -9.74 -10.81
N PHE A 56 -11.41 -9.21 -11.69
CA PHE A 56 -12.82 -8.93 -11.41
C PHE A 56 -13.73 -10.16 -11.42
N GLU A 57 -13.22 -11.35 -11.73
CA GLU A 57 -13.93 -12.59 -11.47
C GLU A 57 -14.05 -12.90 -9.97
N LYS A 58 -13.12 -12.37 -9.16
CA LYS A 58 -13.07 -12.55 -7.70
C LYS A 58 -13.50 -11.32 -6.93
N TRP A 59 -13.27 -10.14 -7.50
CA TRP A 59 -13.49 -8.85 -6.85
C TRP A 59 -14.48 -8.00 -7.65
N PRO A 60 -15.28 -7.16 -7.00
CA PRO A 60 -16.00 -6.09 -7.71
C PRO A 60 -15.06 -5.26 -8.58
N VAL A 61 -15.56 -4.73 -9.67
CA VAL A 61 -14.79 -3.85 -10.56
C VAL A 61 -14.31 -2.62 -9.75
N HIS A 62 -13.00 -2.41 -9.69
CA HIS A 62 -12.38 -1.34 -8.92
C HIS A 62 -11.07 -0.90 -9.56
N CYS A 63 -10.63 0.30 -9.24
CA CYS A 63 -9.34 0.87 -9.65
C CYS A 63 -9.03 0.64 -11.15
N VAL A 64 -10.06 0.79 -12.00
CA VAL A 64 -9.89 0.70 -13.46
C VAL A 64 -8.99 1.86 -13.91
N ALA A 65 -8.00 1.54 -14.71
CA ALA A 65 -6.99 2.47 -15.21
C ALA A 65 -7.63 3.74 -15.81
N GLY A 66 -7.21 4.91 -15.33
CA GLY A 66 -7.68 6.20 -15.82
C GLY A 66 -9.07 6.63 -15.32
N THR A 67 -9.65 5.91 -14.36
CA THR A 67 -10.93 6.30 -13.74
C THR A 67 -10.71 7.02 -12.40
N HIS A 68 -11.73 7.76 -11.96
CA HIS A 68 -11.73 8.40 -10.64
C HIS A 68 -11.49 7.40 -9.49
N GLY A 69 -12.01 6.18 -9.61
CA GLY A 69 -11.80 5.13 -8.61
C GLY A 69 -10.33 4.75 -8.41
N ALA A 70 -9.54 4.79 -9.50
CA ALA A 70 -8.12 4.52 -9.49
C ALA A 70 -7.25 5.72 -9.05
N ASP A 71 -7.81 6.94 -9.01
CA ASP A 71 -7.09 8.11 -8.54
C ASP A 71 -6.83 8.03 -7.03
N PHE A 72 -5.77 8.71 -6.58
CA PHE A 72 -5.52 8.87 -5.15
C PHE A 72 -6.64 9.65 -4.46
N HIS A 73 -6.82 9.38 -3.17
CA HIS A 73 -7.73 10.18 -2.34
C HIS A 73 -7.38 11.67 -2.47
N PRO A 74 -8.35 12.57 -2.66
CA PRO A 74 -8.09 13.98 -2.95
C PRO A 74 -7.32 14.72 -1.85
N ASP A 75 -7.46 14.28 -0.60
CA ASP A 75 -6.74 14.89 0.52
C ASP A 75 -5.32 14.33 0.73
N LEU A 76 -4.90 13.32 -0.03
CA LEU A 76 -3.53 12.83 0.00
C LEU A 76 -2.62 13.86 -0.69
N LEU A 77 -1.55 14.28 -0.03
CA LEU A 77 -0.57 15.24 -0.55
C LEU A 77 0.28 14.61 -1.67
N SER A 78 -0.36 14.33 -2.80
CA SER A 78 0.24 13.58 -3.92
C SER A 78 1.40 14.30 -4.63
N ASP A 79 1.56 15.59 -4.40
CA ASP A 79 2.70 16.41 -4.84
C ASP A 79 3.99 16.13 -4.05
N LYS A 80 3.87 15.55 -2.85
CA LYS A 80 5.01 15.10 -2.04
C LYS A 80 5.51 13.69 -2.38
N ILE A 81 4.91 13.03 -3.36
CA ILE A 81 5.26 11.64 -3.75
C ILE A 81 6.36 11.67 -4.81
N ASP A 82 7.49 11.04 -4.49
CA ASP A 82 8.65 10.96 -5.39
C ASP A 82 8.49 9.90 -6.48
N LEU A 83 7.81 8.78 -6.15
CA LEU A 83 7.62 7.65 -7.07
C LEU A 83 6.23 7.06 -6.97
N LYS A 84 5.57 6.92 -8.11
CA LYS A 84 4.26 6.25 -8.25
C LYS A 84 4.44 4.90 -8.95
N LEU A 85 4.11 3.83 -8.24
CA LEU A 85 4.10 2.47 -8.74
C LEU A 85 2.71 2.12 -9.27
N ARG A 86 2.65 1.35 -10.34
CA ARG A 86 1.40 0.79 -10.88
C ARG A 86 1.47 -0.72 -10.89
N LYS A 87 0.47 -1.36 -10.31
CA LYS A 87 0.37 -2.81 -10.20
C LYS A 87 -1.00 -3.29 -10.66
N GLY A 88 -1.14 -4.61 -10.88
CA GLY A 88 -2.37 -5.17 -11.43
C GLY A 88 -2.69 -4.71 -12.86
N THR A 89 -1.68 -4.27 -13.61
CA THR A 89 -1.82 -3.73 -14.97
C THR A 89 -1.96 -4.82 -16.04
N ASP A 90 -1.52 -6.02 -15.74
CA ASP A 90 -1.64 -7.17 -16.61
C ASP A 90 -3.00 -7.85 -16.39
N ASN A 91 -3.49 -8.53 -17.42
CA ASN A 91 -4.76 -9.29 -17.30
C ASN A 91 -4.51 -10.62 -16.57
N ARG A 92 -4.13 -10.54 -15.29
CA ARG A 92 -3.87 -11.65 -14.38
C ARG A 92 -4.44 -11.35 -12.99
N ASP A 93 -4.67 -12.40 -12.20
CA ASP A 93 -5.05 -12.26 -10.80
C ASP A 93 -3.79 -12.12 -9.92
N ASP A 94 -3.16 -10.98 -10.01
CA ASP A 94 -1.95 -10.59 -9.29
C ASP A 94 -2.02 -9.11 -8.87
N GLY A 95 -0.88 -8.53 -8.47
CA GLY A 95 -0.77 -7.11 -8.16
C GLY A 95 -1.23 -6.74 -6.76
N TYR A 96 -1.18 -7.68 -5.80
CA TYR A 96 -1.44 -7.36 -4.41
C TYR A 96 -0.28 -6.59 -3.76
N SER A 97 0.95 -6.99 -4.05
CA SER A 97 2.15 -6.37 -3.50
C SER A 97 2.64 -5.20 -4.36
N ALA A 98 3.13 -4.13 -3.73
CA ALA A 98 3.83 -3.04 -4.42
C ALA A 98 5.10 -3.53 -5.15
N PHE A 99 5.67 -4.67 -4.74
CA PHE A 99 6.81 -5.30 -5.43
C PHE A 99 6.43 -5.97 -6.75
N GLU A 100 5.14 -6.14 -7.02
CA GLU A 100 4.60 -6.61 -8.31
C GLU A 100 4.32 -5.45 -9.29
N ALA A 101 4.78 -4.23 -8.98
CA ALA A 101 4.64 -3.09 -9.88
C ALA A 101 5.29 -3.37 -11.23
N THR A 102 4.59 -3.01 -12.32
CA THR A 102 5.00 -3.31 -13.70
C THR A 102 5.75 -2.17 -14.36
N ASN A 103 5.59 -0.95 -13.89
CA ASN A 103 6.29 0.22 -14.43
C ASN A 103 7.70 0.42 -13.86
N ILE A 104 7.97 -0.07 -12.64
CA ILE A 104 9.27 0.06 -11.95
C ILE A 104 9.54 -1.22 -11.16
N ALA A 105 10.75 -1.76 -11.26
CA ALA A 105 11.25 -2.84 -10.41
C ALA A 105 11.60 -2.27 -9.01
N LEU A 106 10.63 -2.24 -8.09
CA LEU A 106 10.73 -1.56 -6.79
C LEU A 106 11.98 -1.99 -6.01
N ALA A 107 12.23 -3.30 -5.88
CA ALA A 107 13.38 -3.78 -5.11
C ALA A 107 14.72 -3.26 -5.64
N LYS A 108 14.85 -3.19 -6.96
CA LYS A 108 16.04 -2.62 -7.59
C LYS A 108 16.12 -1.12 -7.33
N TYR A 109 15.03 -0.40 -7.53
CA TYR A 109 14.96 1.04 -7.30
C TYR A 109 15.40 1.41 -5.88
N LEU A 110 14.88 0.71 -4.88
CA LEU A 110 15.22 0.92 -3.47
C LEU A 110 16.70 0.70 -3.20
N ARG A 111 17.28 -0.39 -3.74
CA ARG A 111 18.72 -0.69 -3.59
C ARG A 111 19.61 0.36 -4.27
N ASP A 112 19.23 0.80 -5.47
CA ASP A 112 19.97 1.84 -6.21
C ASP A 112 19.97 3.20 -5.47
N HIS A 113 19.00 3.42 -4.55
CA HIS A 113 18.90 4.60 -3.69
C HIS A 113 19.45 4.39 -2.27
N ASP A 114 20.15 3.26 -2.01
CA ASP A 114 20.71 2.87 -0.70
C ASP A 114 19.64 2.75 0.41
N VAL A 115 18.39 2.48 0.06
CA VAL A 115 17.32 2.22 1.02
C VAL A 115 17.51 0.84 1.63
N THR A 116 17.54 0.78 2.95
CA THR A 116 17.63 -0.47 3.71
C THR A 116 16.42 -0.70 4.60
N THR A 117 15.64 0.34 4.83
CA THR A 117 14.50 0.33 5.74
C THR A 117 13.26 0.89 5.07
N ILE A 118 12.15 0.16 5.14
CA ILE A 118 10.85 0.53 4.58
C ILE A 118 9.84 0.69 5.72
N TYR A 119 9.13 1.79 5.71
CA TYR A 119 7.96 2.02 6.55
C TYR A 119 6.72 1.92 5.66
N THR A 120 5.85 0.96 5.94
CA THR A 120 4.67 0.64 5.13
C THR A 120 3.39 1.14 5.81
N CYS A 121 2.54 1.81 5.06
CA CYS A 121 1.22 2.30 5.48
C CYS A 121 0.23 2.24 4.30
N GLY A 122 -1.02 2.61 4.51
CA GLY A 122 -2.05 2.69 3.47
C GLY A 122 -3.11 1.60 3.54
N LEU A 123 -3.60 1.15 2.41
CA LEU A 123 -4.76 0.27 2.26
C LEU A 123 -4.41 -0.99 1.44
N THR A 124 -4.97 -2.15 1.74
CA THR A 124 -5.68 -2.49 2.97
C THR A 124 -4.79 -3.40 3.81
N THR A 125 -4.93 -3.34 5.12
CA THR A 125 -4.08 -4.08 6.07
C THR A 125 -3.98 -5.56 5.74
N ASP A 126 -5.12 -6.20 5.48
CA ASP A 126 -5.30 -7.64 5.32
C ASP A 126 -4.99 -8.16 3.90
N TYR A 127 -4.78 -7.27 2.92
CA TYR A 127 -4.41 -7.61 1.53
C TYR A 127 -3.13 -6.92 1.08
N CYS A 128 -3.22 -5.76 0.41
CA CYS A 128 -2.08 -5.15 -0.26
C CYS A 128 -0.97 -4.69 0.69
N VAL A 129 -1.31 -4.14 1.86
CA VAL A 129 -0.32 -3.76 2.88
C VAL A 129 0.42 -5.00 3.38
N LYS A 130 -0.32 -6.06 3.75
CA LYS A 130 0.28 -7.33 4.21
C LYS A 130 1.22 -7.91 3.15
N GLN A 131 0.76 -8.08 1.90
CA GLN A 131 1.58 -8.66 0.85
C GLN A 131 2.84 -7.82 0.57
N THR A 132 2.70 -6.51 0.54
CA THR A 132 3.82 -5.58 0.37
C THR A 132 4.84 -5.71 1.49
N ALA A 133 4.39 -5.76 2.75
CA ALA A 133 5.28 -5.88 3.90
C ALA A 133 6.01 -7.24 3.92
N LEU A 134 5.30 -8.33 3.64
CA LEU A 134 5.89 -9.68 3.55
C LEU A 134 6.94 -9.76 2.44
N ASP A 135 6.67 -9.17 1.28
CA ASP A 135 7.63 -9.16 0.18
C ASP A 135 8.83 -8.27 0.47
N ALA A 136 8.63 -7.14 1.16
CA ALA A 136 9.73 -6.30 1.61
C ALA A 136 10.72 -7.09 2.50
N VAL A 137 10.21 -7.87 3.46
CA VAL A 137 11.03 -8.74 4.30
C VAL A 137 11.76 -9.80 3.47
N LYS A 138 11.05 -10.49 2.54
CA LYS A 138 11.66 -11.49 1.64
C LYS A 138 12.76 -10.88 0.76
N GLN A 139 12.63 -9.61 0.38
CA GLN A 139 13.64 -8.88 -0.38
C GLN A 139 14.82 -8.39 0.47
N GLY A 140 14.78 -8.61 1.80
CA GLY A 140 15.86 -8.30 2.73
C GLY A 140 15.83 -6.90 3.30
N PHE A 141 14.70 -6.17 3.19
CA PHE A 141 14.54 -4.86 3.81
C PHE A 141 14.12 -4.97 5.28
N HIS A 142 14.64 -4.11 6.13
CA HIS A 142 14.07 -3.88 7.45
C HIS A 142 12.70 -3.23 7.28
N THR A 143 11.63 -3.91 7.69
CA THR A 143 10.26 -3.54 7.36
C THR A 143 9.49 -3.18 8.61
N TYR A 144 8.96 -1.95 8.62
CA TYR A 144 8.07 -1.43 9.64
C TYR A 144 6.67 -1.29 9.06
N VAL A 145 5.65 -1.63 9.86
CA VAL A 145 4.23 -1.42 9.52
C VAL A 145 3.67 -0.40 10.52
N ILE A 146 3.12 0.70 10.00
CA ILE A 146 2.61 1.81 10.81
C ILE A 146 1.14 1.55 11.10
N THR A 147 0.83 1.09 12.31
CA THR A 147 -0.46 0.49 12.66
C THR A 147 -1.63 1.47 12.74
N ASP A 148 -1.37 2.73 13.03
CA ASP A 148 -2.37 3.82 13.03
C ASP A 148 -2.53 4.50 11.65
N ALA A 149 -1.76 4.06 10.64
CA ALA A 149 -1.81 4.55 9.27
C ALA A 149 -2.25 3.46 8.26
N ILE A 150 -2.97 2.44 8.73
CA ILE A 150 -3.55 1.37 7.92
C ILE A 150 -5.00 1.11 8.28
N ALA A 151 -5.78 0.55 7.36
CA ALA A 151 -7.15 0.11 7.61
C ALA A 151 -7.46 -1.18 6.83
N ALA A 152 -8.25 -2.06 7.43
CA ALA A 152 -8.54 -3.39 6.90
C ALA A 152 -9.94 -3.50 6.29
N VAL A 153 -10.07 -4.39 5.31
CA VAL A 153 -11.39 -4.81 4.78
C VAL A 153 -12.18 -5.56 5.84
N ASN A 154 -11.51 -6.46 6.57
CA ASN A 154 -12.14 -7.33 7.57
C ASN A 154 -13.34 -8.11 6.98
N ALA A 155 -13.14 -8.77 5.84
CA ALA A 155 -14.17 -9.61 5.23
C ALA A 155 -14.67 -10.69 6.21
N GLN A 156 -13.77 -11.19 7.05
CA GLN A 156 -14.08 -11.98 8.22
C GLN A 156 -13.62 -11.22 9.49
N PRO A 157 -14.38 -11.27 10.58
CA PRO A 157 -13.97 -10.62 11.83
C PRO A 157 -12.56 -11.04 12.27
N GLY A 158 -11.69 -10.05 12.50
CA GLY A 158 -10.32 -10.26 12.96
C GLY A 158 -9.29 -10.54 11.88
N ASP A 159 -9.62 -10.33 10.57
CA ASP A 159 -8.65 -10.42 9.48
C ASP A 159 -7.50 -9.43 9.67
N ASP A 160 -7.78 -8.24 10.15
CA ASP A 160 -6.79 -7.22 10.51
C ASP A 160 -5.76 -7.75 11.51
N ARG A 161 -6.24 -8.35 12.59
CA ARG A 161 -5.37 -8.92 13.63
C ARG A 161 -4.56 -10.11 13.11
N ARG A 162 -5.18 -10.98 12.30
CA ARG A 162 -4.46 -12.08 11.65
C ARG A 162 -3.36 -11.56 10.74
N ALA A 163 -3.66 -10.55 9.94
CA ALA A 163 -2.67 -9.93 9.04
C ALA A 163 -1.50 -9.31 9.80
N LEU A 164 -1.76 -8.58 10.88
CA LEU A 164 -0.71 -8.01 11.75
C LEU A 164 0.16 -9.12 12.37
N ASN A 165 -0.45 -10.21 12.86
CA ASN A 165 0.28 -11.34 13.42
C ASN A 165 1.17 -12.04 12.37
N GLU A 166 0.66 -12.20 11.13
CA GLU A 166 1.44 -12.77 10.02
C GLU A 166 2.64 -11.89 9.68
N MET A 167 2.45 -10.58 9.57
CA MET A 167 3.53 -9.62 9.30
C MET A 167 4.57 -9.62 10.42
N TYR A 168 4.13 -9.60 11.68
CA TYR A 168 5.04 -9.68 12.84
C TYR A 168 5.84 -10.99 12.86
N ALA A 169 5.19 -12.12 12.64
CA ALA A 169 5.84 -13.44 12.59
C ALA A 169 6.86 -13.55 11.44
N ALA A 170 6.64 -12.84 10.34
CA ALA A 170 7.57 -12.78 9.23
C ALA A 170 8.80 -11.87 9.48
N GLY A 171 8.79 -11.08 10.55
CA GLY A 171 9.89 -10.19 10.93
C GLY A 171 9.63 -8.71 10.71
N CYS A 172 8.38 -8.31 10.41
CA CYS A 172 8.01 -6.89 10.42
C CYS A 172 7.96 -6.36 11.86
N VAL A 173 8.33 -5.10 12.02
CA VAL A 173 8.18 -4.35 13.28
C VAL A 173 6.88 -3.54 13.19
N LEU A 174 5.99 -3.72 14.17
CA LEU A 174 4.76 -2.94 14.25
C LEU A 174 5.01 -1.71 15.11
N VAL A 175 4.69 -0.52 14.58
CA VAL A 175 4.92 0.77 15.25
C VAL A 175 3.71 1.69 15.05
N GLU A 176 3.57 2.68 15.92
CA GLU A 176 2.66 3.81 15.70
C GLU A 176 3.41 4.99 15.09
N SER A 177 2.69 5.90 14.43
CA SER A 177 3.29 7.04 13.74
C SER A 177 4.07 7.99 14.68
N GLU A 178 3.70 8.04 15.97
CA GLU A 178 4.36 8.83 16.98
C GLU A 178 5.74 8.27 17.40
N GLU A 179 6.07 7.04 17.04
CA GLU A 179 7.32 6.35 17.37
C GLU A 179 8.40 6.53 16.29
N ILE A 180 8.11 7.22 15.18
CA ILE A 180 8.98 7.42 14.02
C ILE A 180 9.67 8.78 14.10
#